data_991ba361c2ccb0a102e70a92a05f7554
#
_entry.id   991ba361c2ccb0a102e70a92a05f7554
#
_cell.length_a   1.000
_cell.length_b   1.000
_cell.length_c   1.000
_cell.angle_alpha   90.00
_cell.angle_beta   90.00
_cell.angle_gamma   90.00
#
_symmetry.space_group_name_H-M   'P 1'
#
loop_
_entity.id
_entity.type
_entity.pdbx_description
1 polymer ?
#
loop_
_entity_poly.entity_id
_entity_poly.type
_entity_poly.pdbx_seq_one_letter_code
_entity_poly.pdbx_strand_id
1 'polypeptide(L)'
;MGAAWRNPKARDMPMIKMMIEGVKSLGLETCMTLGHLNAEQAAELSDAGLDYYNHNLDTSPEYYASVVTTHNYQHRLDTLDFVREAGIKVCSGGIIGLGESVRDRASLLVQLANMGTPPESVPINRLIPIQGTPFEGNNPVDDFDFLRTIA
;
A
#
# COMPACT_ATOMS: atom_id res chain seq x y z
N MET A 1 -8.36 -3.96 8.29
CA MET A 1 -7.67 -3.92 9.60
C MET A 1 -6.23 -3.47 9.38
N GLY A 2 -5.59 -2.73 10.31
CA GLY A 2 -4.24 -2.23 10.06
C GLY A 2 -3.46 -1.90 11.33
N ALA A 3 -2.12 -1.93 11.19
CA ALA A 3 -1.19 -1.46 12.19
C ALA A 3 -0.04 -0.72 11.51
N ALA A 4 0.35 0.42 12.06
CA ALA A 4 1.45 1.24 11.54
C ALA A 4 2.83 0.64 11.92
N TRP A 5 3.06 -0.59 11.52
CA TRP A 5 4.32 -1.29 11.73
C TRP A 5 5.24 -1.17 10.52
N ARG A 6 6.53 -1.32 10.78
CA ARG A 6 7.50 -1.52 9.70
C ARG A 6 7.29 -2.90 9.06
N ASN A 7 7.13 -3.91 9.91
CA ASN A 7 6.82 -5.30 9.57
C ASN A 7 6.20 -6.00 10.79
N PRO A 8 5.29 -6.95 10.64
CA PRO A 8 4.77 -7.74 11.74
C PRO A 8 5.88 -8.61 12.34
N LYS A 9 5.81 -8.83 13.65
CA LYS A 9 6.74 -9.74 14.35
C LYS A 9 6.12 -11.12 14.46
N ALA A 10 6.93 -12.16 14.51
CA ALA A 10 6.46 -13.54 14.64
C ALA A 10 5.50 -13.73 15.83
N ARG A 11 5.74 -13.05 16.95
CA ARG A 11 4.86 -13.10 18.13
C ARG A 11 3.46 -12.51 17.91
N ASP A 12 3.29 -11.64 16.89
CA ASP A 12 2.03 -10.95 16.61
C ASP A 12 1.16 -11.78 15.63
N MET A 13 1.77 -12.68 14.84
CA MET A 13 1.09 -13.46 13.80
C MET A 13 -0.08 -14.31 14.32
N PRO A 14 0.00 -15.01 15.48
CA PRO A 14 -1.15 -15.77 15.97
C PRO A 14 -2.38 -14.91 16.22
N MET A 15 -2.23 -13.72 16.79
CA MET A 15 -3.34 -12.79 17.04
C MET A 15 -3.91 -12.26 15.73
N ILE A 16 -3.05 -11.92 14.75
CA ILE A 16 -3.47 -11.45 13.43
C ILE A 16 -4.32 -12.52 12.74
N LYS A 17 -3.90 -13.77 12.75
CA LYS A 17 -4.65 -14.90 12.16
C LYS A 17 -6.01 -15.07 12.80
N MET A 18 -6.09 -15.06 14.12
CA MET A 18 -7.38 -15.11 14.84
C MET A 18 -8.30 -13.95 14.46
N MET A 19 -7.77 -12.74 14.24
CA MET A 19 -8.58 -11.60 13.80
C MET A 19 -9.12 -11.81 12.38
N ILE A 20 -8.33 -12.36 11.46
CA ILE A 20 -8.77 -12.67 10.09
C ILE A 20 -9.90 -13.71 10.15
N GLU A 21 -9.67 -14.83 10.81
CA GLU A 21 -10.63 -15.92 10.95
C GLU A 21 -11.95 -15.42 11.61
N GLY A 22 -11.84 -14.59 12.64
CA GLY A 22 -12.99 -14.01 13.32
C GLY A 22 -13.84 -13.12 12.40
N VAL A 23 -13.22 -12.28 11.56
CA VAL A 23 -13.96 -11.46 10.60
C VAL A 23 -14.55 -12.31 9.48
N LYS A 24 -13.80 -13.31 8.98
CA LYS A 24 -14.28 -14.26 7.97
C LYS A 24 -15.50 -15.05 8.46
N SER A 25 -15.53 -15.44 9.73
CA SER A 25 -16.68 -16.16 10.31
C SER A 25 -17.98 -15.35 10.31
N LEU A 26 -17.89 -14.02 10.14
CA LEU A 26 -19.04 -13.12 9.97
C LEU A 26 -19.49 -13.00 8.51
N GLY A 27 -18.87 -13.73 7.56
CA GLY A 27 -19.16 -13.65 6.13
C GLY A 27 -18.63 -12.38 5.45
N LEU A 28 -17.65 -11.70 6.05
CA LEU A 28 -17.05 -10.48 5.53
C LEU A 28 -15.71 -10.76 4.83
N GLU A 29 -15.40 -9.96 3.80
CA GLU A 29 -14.06 -9.92 3.23
C GLU A 29 -13.09 -9.18 4.16
N THR A 30 -11.83 -9.63 4.17
CA THR A 30 -10.77 -9.08 5.01
C THR A 30 -9.75 -8.33 4.18
N CYS A 31 -9.31 -7.17 4.68
CA CYS A 31 -8.17 -6.43 4.14
C CYS A 31 -7.24 -6.01 5.28
N MET A 32 -5.94 -6.23 5.11
CA MET A 32 -4.95 -5.87 6.12
C MET A 32 -3.85 -4.97 5.58
N THR A 33 -3.32 -4.13 6.48
CA THR A 33 -2.12 -3.30 6.29
C THR A 33 -1.23 -3.47 7.51
N LEU A 34 -0.08 -4.14 7.36
CA LEU A 34 0.82 -4.49 8.47
C LEU A 34 2.29 -4.07 8.22
N GLY A 35 2.53 -3.26 7.17
CA GLY A 35 3.86 -2.91 6.70
C GLY A 35 4.43 -3.92 5.71
N HIS A 36 5.75 -4.10 5.71
CA HIS A 36 6.42 -5.06 4.82
C HIS A 36 6.18 -6.50 5.28
N LEU A 37 6.01 -7.40 4.33
CA LEU A 37 5.92 -8.85 4.56
C LEU A 37 7.11 -9.55 3.90
N ASN A 38 7.48 -10.69 4.45
CA ASN A 38 8.25 -11.71 3.75
C ASN A 38 7.32 -12.83 3.23
N ALA A 39 7.86 -13.75 2.45
CA ALA A 39 7.09 -14.84 1.84
C ALA A 39 6.39 -15.73 2.88
N GLU A 40 7.05 -16.05 4.01
CA GLU A 40 6.48 -16.86 5.08
C GLU A 40 5.27 -16.17 5.73
N GLN A 41 5.39 -14.88 6.04
CA GLN A 41 4.29 -14.08 6.61
C GLN A 41 3.11 -13.96 5.63
N ALA A 42 3.38 -13.75 4.34
CA ALA A 42 2.33 -13.71 3.33
C ALA A 42 1.59 -15.05 3.24
N ALA A 43 2.31 -16.18 3.24
CA ALA A 43 1.72 -17.51 3.26
C ALA A 43 0.86 -17.74 4.51
N GLU A 44 1.35 -17.39 5.70
CA GLU A 44 0.57 -17.51 6.94
C GLU A 44 -0.73 -16.70 6.93
N LEU A 45 -0.72 -15.51 6.33
CA LEU A 45 -1.92 -14.66 6.20
C LEU A 45 -2.91 -15.26 5.19
N SER A 46 -2.40 -15.83 4.10
CA SER A 46 -3.21 -16.56 3.11
C SER A 46 -3.89 -17.78 3.74
N ASP A 47 -3.15 -18.58 4.50
CA ASP A 47 -3.66 -19.75 5.21
C ASP A 47 -4.78 -19.40 6.21
N ALA A 48 -4.70 -18.21 6.83
CA ALA A 48 -5.74 -17.69 7.70
C ALA A 48 -6.97 -17.17 6.93
N GLY A 49 -6.92 -17.12 5.59
CA GLY A 49 -8.02 -16.70 4.73
C GLY A 49 -8.09 -15.19 4.45
N LEU A 50 -6.95 -14.48 4.50
CA LEU A 50 -6.90 -13.06 4.15
C LEU A 50 -7.26 -12.87 2.67
N ASP A 51 -8.22 -11.99 2.37
CA ASP A 51 -8.67 -11.72 1.01
C ASP A 51 -7.81 -10.67 0.31
N TYR A 52 -7.47 -9.57 1.00
CA TYR A 52 -6.71 -8.45 0.44
C TYR A 52 -5.58 -8.01 1.36
N TYR A 53 -4.45 -7.65 0.78
CA TYR A 53 -3.37 -6.94 1.47
C TYR A 53 -3.18 -5.56 0.87
N ASN A 54 -3.27 -4.51 1.71
CA ASN A 54 -3.01 -3.14 1.31
C ASN A 54 -1.54 -2.78 1.58
N HIS A 55 -0.82 -2.44 0.51
CA HIS A 55 0.55 -1.94 0.58
C HIS A 55 0.81 -0.98 -0.56
N ASN A 56 0.66 0.31 -0.29
CA ASN A 56 0.78 1.35 -1.31
C ASN A 56 2.23 1.53 -1.77
N LEU A 57 2.41 1.90 -3.05
CA LEU A 57 3.70 2.36 -3.58
C LEU A 57 4.00 3.80 -3.19
N ASP A 58 3.01 4.54 -2.74
CA ASP A 58 2.98 5.93 -2.30
C ASP A 58 3.21 6.93 -3.44
N THR A 59 4.27 6.81 -4.24
CA THR A 59 4.59 7.68 -5.37
C THR A 59 5.36 6.93 -6.46
N SER A 60 5.90 7.63 -7.46
CA SER A 60 6.72 7.03 -8.51
C SER A 60 8.06 6.48 -7.99
N PRO A 61 8.66 5.51 -8.70
CA PRO A 61 10.01 5.03 -8.38
C PRO A 61 11.04 6.18 -8.31
N GLU A 62 10.93 7.16 -9.22
CA GLU A 62 11.85 8.27 -9.36
C GLU A 62 11.74 9.27 -8.21
N TYR A 63 10.52 9.51 -7.72
CA TYR A 63 10.28 10.49 -6.67
C TYR A 63 10.30 9.89 -5.26
N TYR A 64 10.26 8.57 -5.13
CA TYR A 64 10.11 7.86 -3.86
C TYR A 64 11.17 8.25 -2.82
N ALA A 65 12.44 8.35 -3.21
CA ALA A 65 13.53 8.70 -2.30
C ALA A 65 13.44 10.15 -1.74
N SER A 66 12.67 11.03 -2.40
CA SER A 66 12.39 12.38 -1.90
C SER A 66 11.36 12.40 -0.78
N VAL A 67 10.55 11.35 -0.66
CA VAL A 67 9.46 11.24 0.32
C VAL A 67 9.82 10.29 1.45
N VAL A 68 10.40 9.13 1.12
CA VAL A 68 10.67 8.04 2.07
C VAL A 68 12.16 7.80 2.18
N THR A 69 12.71 8.02 3.37
CA THR A 69 14.16 7.85 3.65
C THR A 69 14.47 6.57 4.43
N THR A 70 13.46 5.88 4.94
CA THR A 70 13.62 4.71 5.84
C THR A 70 13.60 3.37 5.12
N HIS A 71 13.09 3.33 3.88
CA HIS A 71 12.99 2.14 3.03
C HIS A 71 13.30 2.52 1.59
N ASN A 72 13.71 1.54 0.78
CA ASN A 72 13.78 1.72 -0.67
C ASN A 72 12.46 1.26 -1.34
N TYR A 73 12.27 1.68 -2.57
CA TYR A 73 11.09 1.35 -3.37
C TYR A 73 10.94 -0.15 -3.63
N GLN A 74 12.08 -0.85 -3.83
CA GLN A 74 12.08 -2.28 -4.10
C GLN A 74 11.47 -3.09 -2.96
N HIS A 75 11.67 -2.71 -1.69
CA HIS A 75 11.04 -3.41 -0.56
C HIS A 75 9.50 -3.40 -0.62
N ARG A 76 8.91 -2.36 -1.24
CA ARG A 76 7.45 -2.33 -1.45
C ARG A 76 7.04 -3.30 -2.54
N LEU A 77 7.77 -3.34 -3.65
CA LEU A 77 7.53 -4.28 -4.73
C LEU A 77 7.68 -5.72 -4.25
N ASP A 78 8.77 -6.04 -3.54
CA ASP A 78 9.00 -7.37 -2.97
C ASP A 78 7.83 -7.82 -2.09
N THR A 79 7.29 -6.92 -1.26
CA THR A 79 6.12 -7.23 -0.42
C THR A 79 4.90 -7.57 -1.28
N LEU A 80 4.65 -6.81 -2.35
CA LEU A 80 3.52 -7.06 -3.25
C LEU A 80 3.68 -8.38 -4.02
N ASP A 81 4.91 -8.73 -4.40
CA ASP A 81 5.23 -10.01 -5.05
C ASP A 81 4.96 -11.18 -4.09
N PHE A 82 5.41 -11.12 -2.83
CA PHE A 82 5.11 -12.16 -1.83
C PHE A 82 3.61 -12.32 -1.57
N VAL A 83 2.88 -11.20 -1.53
CA VAL A 83 1.41 -11.19 -1.37
C VAL A 83 0.74 -11.91 -2.56
N ARG A 84 1.19 -11.62 -3.80
CA ARG A 84 0.70 -12.27 -5.02
C ARG A 84 1.02 -13.76 -5.06
N GLU A 85 2.26 -14.13 -4.75
CA GLU A 85 2.71 -15.53 -4.70
C GLU A 85 1.91 -16.35 -3.69
N ALA A 86 1.51 -15.73 -2.58
CA ALA A 86 0.64 -16.35 -1.58
C ALA A 86 -0.85 -16.42 -2.01
N GLY A 87 -1.23 -15.90 -3.18
CA GLY A 87 -2.61 -15.92 -3.68
C GLY A 87 -3.54 -14.89 -3.06
N ILE A 88 -3.01 -13.90 -2.33
CA ILE A 88 -3.78 -12.81 -1.74
C ILE A 88 -3.96 -11.71 -2.80
N LYS A 89 -5.16 -11.12 -2.86
CA LYS A 89 -5.43 -9.96 -3.72
C LYS A 89 -4.69 -8.71 -3.23
N VAL A 90 -4.23 -7.89 -4.16
CA VAL A 90 -3.47 -6.68 -3.87
C VAL A 90 -4.35 -5.44 -3.91
N CYS A 91 -4.23 -4.61 -2.87
CA CYS A 91 -4.68 -3.23 -2.86
C CYS A 91 -3.43 -2.34 -2.79
N SER A 92 -3.09 -1.65 -3.88
CA SER A 92 -1.88 -0.82 -3.95
C SER A 92 -2.12 0.40 -4.82
N GLY A 93 -1.76 1.55 -4.31
CA GLY A 93 -1.92 2.85 -4.97
C GLY A 93 -0.91 3.86 -4.46
N GLY A 94 -1.32 5.13 -4.41
CA GLY A 94 -0.42 6.20 -4.01
C GLY A 94 -1.07 7.40 -3.38
N ILE A 95 -0.21 8.36 -3.04
CA ILE A 95 -0.56 9.63 -2.46
C ILE A 95 -0.11 10.74 -3.41
N ILE A 96 -0.99 11.67 -3.72
CA ILE A 96 -0.65 12.85 -4.52
C ILE A 96 -0.69 14.10 -3.66
N GLY A 97 0.17 15.07 -4.00
CA GLY A 97 0.40 16.30 -3.22
C GLY A 97 1.63 16.22 -2.31
N LEU A 98 2.47 15.20 -2.49
CA LEU A 98 3.76 15.07 -1.79
C LEU A 98 4.83 16.03 -2.32
N GLY A 99 4.54 16.75 -3.41
CA GLY A 99 5.47 17.63 -4.15
C GLY A 99 5.92 17.02 -5.49
N GLU A 100 5.36 15.89 -5.84
CA GLU A 100 5.58 15.18 -7.10
C GLU A 100 5.04 15.97 -8.31
N SER A 101 5.62 15.72 -9.48
CA SER A 101 5.16 16.26 -10.75
C SER A 101 4.03 15.40 -11.36
N VAL A 102 3.35 15.95 -12.39
CA VAL A 102 2.39 15.18 -13.21
C VAL A 102 3.05 13.95 -13.85
N ARG A 103 4.35 14.03 -14.21
CA ARG A 103 5.10 12.90 -14.75
C ARG A 103 5.28 11.79 -13.71
N ASP A 104 5.51 12.16 -12.45
CA ASP A 104 5.63 11.18 -11.36
C ASP A 104 4.29 10.47 -11.11
N ARG A 105 3.16 11.20 -11.17
CA ARG A 105 1.83 10.59 -11.07
C ARG A 105 1.58 9.59 -12.21
N ALA A 106 1.92 9.97 -13.45
CA ALA A 106 1.84 9.06 -14.58
C ALA A 106 2.76 7.84 -14.41
N SER A 107 4.01 8.04 -13.93
CA SER A 107 4.96 6.96 -13.67
C SER A 107 4.44 5.98 -12.61
N LEU A 108 3.82 6.47 -11.52
CA LEU A 108 3.17 5.62 -10.53
C LEU A 108 2.07 4.74 -11.17
N LEU A 109 1.19 5.34 -11.99
CA LEU A 109 0.11 4.59 -12.64
C LEU A 109 0.65 3.56 -13.64
N VAL A 110 1.68 3.93 -14.41
CA VAL A 110 2.38 3.02 -15.32
C VAL A 110 3.01 1.86 -14.54
N GLN A 111 3.64 2.12 -13.40
CA GLN A 111 4.21 1.08 -12.53
C GLN A 111 3.13 0.10 -12.06
N LEU A 112 2.00 0.60 -11.57
CA LEU A 112 0.88 -0.23 -11.11
C LEU A 112 0.27 -1.06 -12.25
N ALA A 113 0.10 -0.46 -13.44
CA ALA A 113 -0.48 -1.13 -14.61
C ALA A 113 0.44 -2.20 -15.20
N ASN A 114 1.76 -2.03 -15.08
CA ASN A 114 2.77 -2.97 -15.61
C ASN A 114 3.26 -4.01 -14.60
N MET A 115 2.67 -4.09 -13.41
CA MET A 115 2.88 -5.24 -12.53
C MET A 115 2.42 -6.51 -13.25
N GLY A 116 3.08 -7.64 -13.02
CA GLY A 116 2.75 -8.92 -13.66
C GLY A 116 1.26 -9.27 -13.62
N THR A 117 0.61 -8.93 -12.49
CA THR A 117 -0.85 -8.84 -12.34
C THR A 117 -1.16 -7.49 -11.69
N PRO A 118 -1.90 -6.59 -12.36
CA PRO A 118 -2.28 -5.32 -11.77
C PRO A 118 -3.05 -5.48 -10.44
N PRO A 119 -2.98 -4.50 -9.53
CA PRO A 119 -3.75 -4.55 -8.28
C PRO A 119 -5.26 -4.60 -8.55
N GLU A 120 -6.00 -5.34 -7.74
CA GLU A 120 -7.48 -5.39 -7.79
C GLU A 120 -8.11 -4.10 -7.28
N SER A 121 -7.38 -3.33 -6.47
CA SER A 121 -7.83 -2.04 -5.95
C SER A 121 -6.66 -1.05 -5.94
N VAL A 122 -6.89 0.15 -6.49
CA VAL A 122 -5.88 1.21 -6.60
C VAL A 122 -6.39 2.46 -5.87
N PRO A 123 -6.13 2.60 -4.56
CA PRO A 123 -6.48 3.81 -3.83
C PRO A 123 -5.55 4.97 -4.22
N ILE A 124 -6.14 6.08 -4.63
CA ILE A 124 -5.43 7.35 -4.83
C ILE A 124 -5.85 8.31 -3.72
N ASN A 125 -4.91 8.64 -2.86
CA ASN A 125 -5.13 9.52 -1.72
C ASN A 125 -4.57 10.91 -2.01
N ARG A 126 -5.31 11.96 -1.61
CA ARG A 126 -4.83 13.34 -1.66
C ARG A 126 -4.24 13.71 -0.31
N LEU A 127 -2.98 14.21 -0.31
CA LEU A 127 -2.35 14.74 0.89
C LEU A 127 -3.12 15.96 1.41
N ILE A 128 -3.38 15.96 2.69
CA ILE A 128 -3.84 17.17 3.41
C ILE A 128 -2.64 17.66 4.23
N PRO A 129 -2.06 18.83 3.88
CA PRO A 129 -0.96 19.40 4.65
C PRO A 129 -1.38 19.69 6.09
N ILE A 130 -0.61 19.22 7.05
CA ILE A 130 -0.87 19.42 8.49
C ILE A 130 0.32 20.14 9.09
N GLN A 131 0.06 21.16 9.89
CA GLN A 131 1.07 21.92 10.60
C GLN A 131 1.94 21.01 11.48
N GLY A 132 3.24 21.26 11.50
CA GLY A 132 4.23 20.46 12.24
C GLY A 132 4.67 19.18 11.52
N THR A 133 4.21 18.94 10.28
CA THR A 133 4.67 17.83 9.46
C THR A 133 5.65 18.30 8.38
N PRO A 134 6.51 17.40 7.82
CA PRO A 134 7.43 17.77 6.73
C PRO A 134 6.73 18.35 5.48
N PHE A 135 5.44 18.10 5.32
CA PHE A 135 4.65 18.50 4.15
C PHE A 135 3.69 19.68 4.44
N GLU A 136 3.83 20.36 5.59
CA GLU A 136 2.95 21.49 5.96
C GLU A 136 2.95 22.64 4.94
N GLY A 137 4.08 22.83 4.25
CA GLY A 137 4.24 23.88 3.23
C GLY A 137 3.80 23.47 1.82
N ASN A 138 3.33 22.25 1.61
CA ASN A 138 2.92 21.79 0.29
C ASN A 138 1.61 22.46 -0.13
N ASN A 139 1.52 22.86 -1.39
CA ASN A 139 0.26 23.32 -1.96
C ASN A 139 -0.70 22.14 -2.13
N PRO A 140 -1.97 22.27 -1.78
CA PRO A 140 -2.99 21.27 -2.09
C PRO A 140 -3.05 20.99 -3.59
N VAL A 141 -3.22 19.74 -3.96
CA VAL A 141 -3.44 19.34 -5.35
C VAL A 141 -4.79 19.86 -5.81
N ASP A 142 -4.84 20.45 -7.02
CA ASP A 142 -6.07 20.89 -7.66
C ASP A 142 -7.05 19.71 -7.86
N ASP A 143 -8.35 20.00 -7.74
CA ASP A 143 -9.39 18.99 -7.83
C ASP A 143 -9.44 18.31 -9.20
N PHE A 144 -9.17 19.05 -10.28
CA PHE A 144 -9.10 18.44 -11.62
C PHE A 144 -7.89 17.53 -11.80
N ASP A 145 -6.75 17.89 -11.23
CA ASP A 145 -5.56 17.04 -11.25
C ASP A 145 -5.76 15.77 -10.42
N PHE A 146 -6.49 15.89 -9.29
CA PHE A 146 -6.89 14.72 -8.51
C PHE A 146 -7.81 13.80 -9.32
N LEU A 147 -8.87 14.35 -9.91
CA LEU A 147 -9.81 13.60 -10.74
C LEU A 147 -9.13 12.95 -11.96
N ARG A 148 -8.23 13.66 -12.65
CA ARG A 148 -7.45 13.10 -13.76
C ARG A 148 -6.58 11.91 -13.35
N THR A 149 -6.07 11.94 -12.12
CA THR A 149 -5.23 10.82 -11.64
C THR A 149 -6.06 9.58 -11.33
N ILE A 150 -7.35 9.74 -10.98
CA ILE A 150 -8.27 8.64 -10.72
C ILE A 150 -8.86 8.07 -12.01
N ALA A 151 -9.09 8.93 -13.01
CA ALA A 151 -9.70 8.54 -14.30
C ALA A 151 -8.73 7.79 -15.21
#